data_d23fe522807c22bb3ad1d62f22c6e71d
#
_entry.id   d23fe522807c22bb3ad1d62f22c6e71d
#
_cell.length_a   1.000
_cell.length_b   1.000
_cell.length_c   1.000
_cell.angle_alpha   90.00
_cell.angle_beta   90.00
_cell.angle_gamma   90.00
#
_symmetry.space_group_name_H-M   'P 1'
#
loop_
_entity.id
_entity.type
_entity.pdbx_description
1 polymer ?
#
loop_
_entity_poly.entity_id
_entity_poly.type
_entity_poly.pdbx_seq_one_letter_code
_entity_poly.pdbx_strand_id
1 'polypeptide(L)'
;MAANITYGSGIPGDAELRLCGDVSGAKRTVELGVSEWYNAIEFARAGAKSIAVDPDADKIAEMRRRADADEVTVQCLHGDLADLGDISSATCDVVVAAHSIIEIDDVGRLLRQVHRILRPSMPFVISMPHPFDAVTPQHPYGSTARTIGDWFTALSRSNFRVDQVKELGVSPTHPVPTTLVLRSRKEGS
;
A
#
# COMPACT_ATOMS: atom_id res chain seq x y z
N MET A 1 19.55 -0.82 1.93
CA MET A 1 19.20 -1.78 0.85
C MET A 1 17.75 -1.50 0.47
N ALA A 2 17.40 -1.46 -0.83
CA ALA A 2 15.99 -1.32 -1.21
C ALA A 2 15.27 -2.62 -0.85
N ALA A 3 14.06 -2.50 -0.26
CA ALA A 3 13.22 -3.66 0.00
C ALA A 3 12.62 -4.17 -1.33
N ASN A 4 12.42 -5.48 -1.43
CA ASN A 4 11.82 -6.10 -2.62
C ASN A 4 10.29 -6.06 -2.57
N ILE A 5 9.73 -4.84 -2.40
CA ILE A 5 8.28 -4.65 -2.32
C ILE A 5 7.65 -4.90 -3.68
N THR A 6 6.56 -5.66 -3.68
CA THR A 6 5.78 -6.00 -4.87
C THR A 6 4.47 -5.22 -4.87
N TYR A 7 4.14 -4.64 -6.03
CA TYR A 7 2.94 -3.81 -6.22
C TYR A 7 1.87 -4.48 -7.08
N GLY A 8 2.18 -5.64 -7.67
CA GLY A 8 1.31 -6.39 -8.56
C GLY A 8 2.07 -7.46 -9.31
N SER A 9 1.37 -8.46 -9.84
CA SER A 9 1.98 -9.54 -10.61
C SER A 9 2.47 -9.05 -11.97
N GLY A 10 3.67 -9.48 -12.37
CA GLY A 10 4.23 -9.22 -13.71
C GLY A 10 4.65 -7.76 -13.97
N ILE A 11 4.77 -6.94 -12.93
CA ILE A 11 5.23 -5.56 -13.01
C ILE A 11 6.50 -5.35 -12.18
N PRO A 12 7.29 -4.27 -12.44
CA PRO A 12 8.45 -3.94 -11.62
C PRO A 12 8.10 -3.74 -10.15
N GLY A 13 8.96 -4.23 -9.24
CA GLY A 13 8.87 -3.98 -7.80
C GLY A 13 9.63 -2.72 -7.36
N ASP A 14 9.69 -2.49 -6.05
CA ASP A 14 10.31 -1.27 -5.48
C ASP A 14 11.83 -1.19 -5.69
N ALA A 15 12.50 -2.30 -5.90
CA ALA A 15 13.93 -2.31 -6.26
C ALA A 15 14.20 -1.47 -7.53
N GLU A 16 13.26 -1.45 -8.48
CA GLU A 16 13.31 -0.66 -9.69
C GLU A 16 12.57 0.68 -9.55
N LEU A 17 11.33 0.67 -9.02
CA LEU A 17 10.45 1.85 -8.97
C LEU A 17 10.86 2.85 -7.89
N ARG A 18 11.49 2.42 -6.80
CA ARG A 18 12.00 3.24 -5.70
C ARG A 18 10.95 4.17 -5.06
N LEU A 19 9.73 3.66 -4.91
CA LEU A 19 8.62 4.44 -4.36
C LEU A 19 8.68 4.56 -2.83
N CYS A 20 9.15 3.50 -2.14
CA CYS A 20 9.32 3.49 -0.69
C CYS A 20 10.59 4.19 -0.20
N GLY A 21 11.59 4.34 -1.09
CA GLY A 21 12.90 4.87 -0.72
C GLY A 21 13.73 3.87 0.11
N ASP A 22 14.72 4.37 0.84
CA ASP A 22 15.52 3.53 1.74
C ASP A 22 14.74 3.26 3.04
N VAL A 23 14.45 1.98 3.31
CA VAL A 23 13.73 1.52 4.51
C VAL A 23 14.64 0.88 5.56
N SER A 24 15.96 0.85 5.32
CA SER A 24 16.95 0.33 6.28
C SER A 24 17.07 1.17 7.54
N GLY A 25 17.90 0.75 8.48
CA GLY A 25 18.19 1.53 9.68
C GLY A 25 17.03 1.60 10.68
N ALA A 26 16.26 0.51 10.81
CA ALA A 26 15.13 0.37 11.74
C ALA A 26 14.01 1.40 11.51
N LYS A 27 13.83 1.88 10.28
CA LYS A 27 12.66 2.67 9.88
C LYS A 27 11.37 1.89 10.12
N ARG A 28 10.32 2.58 10.50
CA ARG A 28 9.04 1.95 10.80
C ARG A 28 8.16 1.93 9.56
N THR A 29 7.83 0.73 9.10
CA THR A 29 7.05 0.50 7.87
C THR A 29 5.74 -0.22 8.18
N VAL A 30 4.72 0.02 7.37
CA VAL A 30 3.40 -0.63 7.53
C VAL A 30 2.96 -1.21 6.20
N GLU A 31 2.61 -2.50 6.18
CA GLU A 31 1.77 -3.11 5.17
C GLU A 31 0.32 -3.00 5.64
N LEU A 32 -0.49 -2.22 4.91
CA LEU A 32 -1.88 -1.94 5.21
C LEU A 32 -2.78 -2.86 4.38
N GLY A 33 -3.31 -3.90 5.01
CA GLY A 33 -3.92 -5.04 4.38
C GLY A 33 -2.85 -6.01 3.84
N VAL A 34 -2.80 -7.23 4.39
CA VAL A 34 -1.84 -8.26 3.99
C VAL A 34 -2.12 -8.70 2.57
N SER A 35 -1.18 -8.43 1.69
CA SER A 35 -1.20 -8.83 0.29
C SER A 35 -0.69 -10.27 0.09
N GLU A 36 -0.89 -10.85 -1.07
CA GLU A 36 -0.32 -12.14 -1.45
C GLU A 36 1.22 -12.14 -1.52
N TRP A 37 1.83 -10.95 -1.55
CA TRP A 37 3.29 -10.76 -1.62
C TRP A 37 3.95 -10.61 -0.26
N TYR A 38 3.18 -10.49 0.84
CA TYR A 38 3.71 -10.37 2.20
C TYR A 38 4.79 -9.29 2.34
N ASN A 39 4.50 -8.10 1.84
CA ASN A 39 5.45 -6.97 1.79
C ASN A 39 6.05 -6.60 3.16
N ALA A 40 5.34 -6.85 4.26
CA ALA A 40 5.88 -6.63 5.60
C ALA A 40 7.11 -7.50 5.90
N ILE A 41 7.19 -8.71 5.34
CA ILE A 41 8.36 -9.59 5.46
C ILE A 41 9.54 -8.98 4.69
N GLU A 42 9.30 -8.49 3.47
CA GLU A 42 10.36 -7.85 2.66
C GLU A 42 10.89 -6.57 3.32
N PHE A 43 10.03 -5.79 3.98
CA PHE A 43 10.46 -4.67 4.81
C PHE A 43 11.34 -5.12 5.97
N ALA A 44 10.94 -6.18 6.69
CA ALA A 44 11.72 -6.71 7.80
C ALA A 44 13.09 -7.25 7.32
N ARG A 45 13.14 -7.96 6.18
CA ARG A 45 14.40 -8.42 5.56
C ARG A 45 15.34 -7.27 5.19
N ALA A 46 14.78 -6.12 4.82
CA ALA A 46 15.55 -4.90 4.55
C ALA A 46 16.02 -4.16 5.81
N GLY A 47 15.71 -4.65 7.00
CA GLY A 47 16.11 -4.09 8.29
C GLY A 47 15.15 -3.04 8.86
N ALA A 48 13.91 -2.98 8.36
CA ALA A 48 12.86 -2.13 8.93
C ALA A 48 12.22 -2.78 10.18
N LYS A 49 11.62 -1.92 11.02
CA LYS A 49 10.64 -2.33 12.02
C LYS A 49 9.28 -2.42 11.34
N SER A 50 8.94 -3.62 10.90
CA SER A 50 7.79 -3.85 10.03
C SER A 50 6.53 -4.17 10.82
N ILE A 51 5.40 -3.62 10.36
CA ILE A 51 4.06 -3.84 10.89
C ILE A 51 3.19 -4.33 9.74
N ALA A 52 2.37 -5.36 9.99
CA ALA A 52 1.29 -5.79 9.12
C ALA A 52 -0.04 -5.60 9.83
N VAL A 53 -1.03 -5.02 9.15
CA VAL A 53 -2.39 -4.83 9.67
C VAL A 53 -3.37 -5.47 8.70
N ASP A 54 -4.29 -6.31 9.17
CA ASP A 54 -5.37 -6.87 8.34
C ASP A 54 -6.59 -7.22 9.22
N PRO A 55 -7.82 -7.02 8.74
CA PRO A 55 -9.04 -7.44 9.44
C PRO A 55 -9.27 -8.96 9.38
N ASP A 56 -8.56 -9.68 8.52
CA ASP A 56 -8.64 -11.13 8.40
C ASP A 56 -7.62 -11.80 9.34
N ALA A 57 -8.14 -12.51 10.34
CA ALA A 57 -7.32 -13.20 11.33
C ALA A 57 -6.46 -14.31 10.71
N ASP A 58 -6.93 -14.97 9.64
CA ASP A 58 -6.19 -16.04 8.97
C ASP A 58 -5.00 -15.50 8.19
N LYS A 59 -5.16 -14.35 7.53
CA LYS A 59 -4.04 -13.64 6.89
C LYS A 59 -2.98 -13.20 7.89
N ILE A 60 -3.41 -12.70 9.06
CA ILE A 60 -2.50 -12.32 10.15
C ILE A 60 -1.78 -13.56 10.71
N ALA A 61 -2.47 -14.67 10.89
CA ALA A 61 -1.86 -15.93 11.32
C ALA A 61 -0.84 -16.46 10.29
N GLU A 62 -1.16 -16.39 9.01
CA GLU A 62 -0.25 -16.76 7.92
C GLU A 62 0.98 -15.85 7.87
N MET A 63 0.79 -14.53 8.02
CA MET A 63 1.91 -13.57 8.09
C MET A 63 2.89 -13.94 9.22
N ARG A 64 2.39 -14.27 10.41
CA ARG A 64 3.23 -14.70 11.54
C ARG A 64 4.02 -15.96 11.21
N ARG A 65 3.35 -17.00 10.68
CA ARG A 65 4.01 -18.27 10.31
C ARG A 65 5.14 -18.06 9.30
N ARG A 66 4.90 -17.20 8.29
CA ARG A 66 5.91 -16.88 7.28
C ARG A 66 7.05 -16.06 7.84
N ALA A 67 6.76 -15.07 8.67
CA ALA A 67 7.80 -14.27 9.33
C ALA A 67 8.70 -15.15 10.20
N ASP A 68 8.11 -16.08 10.97
CA ASP A 68 8.87 -17.05 11.80
C ASP A 68 9.73 -17.97 10.92
N ALA A 69 9.18 -18.49 9.82
CA ALA A 69 9.91 -19.36 8.88
C ALA A 69 11.08 -18.64 8.18
N ASP A 70 10.95 -17.35 7.96
CA ASP A 70 11.96 -16.48 7.35
C ASP A 70 12.92 -15.85 8.39
N GLU A 71 12.77 -16.19 9.66
CA GLU A 71 13.56 -15.67 10.80
C GLU A 71 13.57 -14.12 10.87
N VAL A 72 12.45 -13.49 10.52
CA VAL A 72 12.28 -12.03 10.60
C VAL A 72 11.16 -11.64 11.57
N THR A 73 11.24 -10.44 12.11
CA THR A 73 10.23 -9.93 13.04
C THR A 73 9.27 -8.98 12.34
N VAL A 74 7.98 -9.33 12.34
CA VAL A 74 6.87 -8.50 11.87
C VAL A 74 5.86 -8.33 13.00
N GLN A 75 5.54 -7.09 13.38
CA GLN A 75 4.45 -6.82 14.29
C GLN A 75 3.12 -7.02 13.57
N CYS A 76 2.40 -8.08 13.88
CA CYS A 76 1.13 -8.43 13.25
C CYS A 76 -0.05 -7.93 14.09
N LEU A 77 -0.86 -7.04 13.53
CA LEU A 77 -2.04 -6.45 14.15
C LEU A 77 -3.30 -6.93 13.42
N HIS A 78 -4.18 -7.60 14.15
CA HIS A 78 -5.51 -7.96 13.64
C HIS A 78 -6.46 -6.80 13.97
N GLY A 79 -6.99 -6.11 12.94
CA GLY A 79 -7.86 -4.95 13.14
C GLY A 79 -8.32 -4.28 11.85
N ASP A 80 -9.26 -3.35 11.99
CA ASP A 80 -9.81 -2.54 10.90
C ASP A 80 -8.72 -1.64 10.28
N LEU A 81 -8.59 -1.66 8.96
CA LEU A 81 -7.65 -0.82 8.22
C LEU A 81 -7.95 0.69 8.35
N ALA A 82 -9.20 1.04 8.67
CA ALA A 82 -9.62 2.40 8.96
C ALA A 82 -9.57 2.75 10.46
N ASP A 83 -8.97 1.89 11.30
CA ASP A 83 -8.69 2.14 12.72
C ASP A 83 -7.30 1.63 13.09
N LEU A 84 -6.31 2.51 13.03
CA LEU A 84 -4.91 2.23 13.33
C LEU A 84 -4.51 2.70 14.74
N GLY A 85 -5.43 2.61 15.71
CA GLY A 85 -5.23 3.09 17.09
C GLY A 85 -3.98 2.54 17.79
N ASP A 86 -3.60 1.30 17.48
CA ASP A 86 -2.41 0.64 18.04
C ASP A 86 -1.07 1.18 17.49
N ILE A 87 -1.12 2.03 16.47
CA ILE A 87 0.06 2.67 15.89
C ILE A 87 0.07 4.14 16.28
N SER A 88 1.13 4.56 16.99
CA SER A 88 1.29 5.93 17.45
C SER A 88 1.38 6.93 16.29
N SER A 89 0.91 8.16 16.52
CA SER A 89 0.94 9.25 15.54
C SER A 89 2.36 9.64 15.17
N ALA A 90 2.57 9.96 13.90
CA ALA A 90 3.85 10.47 13.35
C ALA A 90 5.06 9.57 13.68
N THR A 91 4.88 8.24 13.62
CA THR A 91 5.96 7.27 13.91
C THR A 91 6.39 6.46 12.69
N CYS A 92 5.58 6.41 11.64
CA CYS A 92 5.86 5.58 10.47
C CYS A 92 6.59 6.36 9.38
N ASP A 93 7.55 5.68 8.75
CA ASP A 93 8.37 6.23 7.66
C ASP A 93 7.84 5.84 6.27
N VAL A 94 7.08 4.74 6.17
CA VAL A 94 6.45 4.26 4.93
C VAL A 94 5.17 3.50 5.26
N VAL A 95 4.12 3.72 4.48
CA VAL A 95 2.93 2.86 4.46
C VAL A 95 2.73 2.36 3.03
N VAL A 96 2.47 1.06 2.86
CA VAL A 96 2.13 0.44 1.58
C VAL A 96 0.80 -0.28 1.70
N ALA A 97 -0.07 -0.09 0.71
CA ALA A 97 -1.30 -0.85 0.51
C ALA A 97 -1.27 -1.45 -0.90
N ALA A 98 -1.00 -2.75 -1.01
CA ALA A 98 -0.87 -3.44 -2.29
C ALA A 98 -2.12 -4.28 -2.55
N HIS A 99 -3.01 -3.79 -3.42
CA HIS A 99 -4.30 -4.41 -3.79
C HIS A 99 -5.24 -4.68 -2.60
N SER A 100 -5.05 -4.02 -1.46
CA SER A 100 -5.68 -4.38 -0.18
C SER A 100 -6.78 -3.40 0.28
N ILE A 101 -6.86 -2.21 -0.34
CA ILE A 101 -7.79 -1.15 0.11
C ILE A 101 -8.83 -0.75 -0.94
N ILE A 102 -9.00 -1.56 -1.99
CA ILE A 102 -9.84 -1.24 -3.14
C ILE A 102 -11.31 -1.18 -2.75
N GLU A 103 -11.75 -2.14 -1.94
CA GLU A 103 -13.16 -2.34 -1.54
C GLU A 103 -13.53 -1.62 -0.23
N ILE A 104 -12.63 -0.78 0.31
CA ILE A 104 -12.93 -0.05 1.54
C ILE A 104 -14.04 0.98 1.30
N ASP A 105 -15.10 0.92 2.10
CA ASP A 105 -16.25 1.83 2.03
C ASP A 105 -15.84 3.27 2.42
N ASP A 106 -15.30 3.46 3.62
CA ASP A 106 -14.86 4.76 4.12
C ASP A 106 -13.35 4.97 3.89
N VAL A 107 -13.00 5.22 2.63
CA VAL A 107 -11.61 5.54 2.26
C VAL A 107 -11.12 6.82 2.94
N GLY A 108 -12.02 7.78 3.21
CA GLY A 108 -11.65 9.02 3.89
C GLY A 108 -11.20 8.77 5.34
N ARG A 109 -11.86 7.87 6.08
CA ARG A 109 -11.45 7.47 7.43
C ARG A 109 -10.10 6.76 7.39
N LEU A 110 -9.92 5.79 6.48
CA LEU A 110 -8.65 5.10 6.29
C LEU A 110 -7.52 6.10 6.01
N LEU A 111 -7.70 7.01 5.05
CA LEU A 111 -6.66 7.97 4.69
C LEU A 111 -6.29 8.90 5.86
N ARG A 112 -7.26 9.34 6.68
CA ARG A 112 -6.99 10.11 7.89
C ARG A 112 -6.14 9.33 8.91
N GLN A 113 -6.39 8.02 9.06
CA GLN A 113 -5.58 7.16 9.94
C GLN A 113 -4.16 6.99 9.39
N VAL A 114 -4.01 6.74 8.09
CA VAL A 114 -2.68 6.67 7.46
C VAL A 114 -1.93 7.99 7.60
N HIS A 115 -2.61 9.12 7.36
CA HIS A 115 -2.03 10.44 7.56
C HIS A 115 -1.57 10.64 9.00
N ARG A 116 -2.36 10.23 9.99
CA ARG A 116 -2.03 10.36 11.42
C ARG A 116 -0.75 9.61 11.77
N ILE A 117 -0.59 8.37 11.33
CA ILE A 117 0.56 7.53 11.70
C ILE A 117 1.85 7.89 10.97
N LEU A 118 1.76 8.42 9.74
CA LEU A 118 2.93 8.83 8.97
C LEU A 118 3.61 10.08 9.56
N ARG A 119 4.93 10.11 9.49
CA ARG A 119 5.71 11.34 9.70
C ARG A 119 5.48 12.32 8.55
N PRO A 120 5.65 13.62 8.77
CA PRO A 120 5.57 14.63 7.69
C PRO A 120 6.47 14.28 6.50
N SER A 121 5.98 14.50 5.30
CA SER A 121 6.64 14.24 4.02
C SER A 121 6.93 12.77 3.71
N MET A 122 6.54 11.82 4.56
CA MET A 122 6.76 10.39 4.32
C MET A 122 5.73 9.82 3.33
N PRO A 123 6.14 8.77 2.57
CA PRO A 123 5.32 8.24 1.51
C PRO A 123 4.23 7.28 1.99
N PHE A 124 3.08 7.39 1.36
CA PHE A 124 2.05 6.38 1.28
C PHE A 124 1.97 5.88 -0.17
N VAL A 125 2.21 4.59 -0.38
CA VAL A 125 2.17 3.95 -1.71
C VAL A 125 0.97 3.02 -1.77
N ILE A 126 0.14 3.23 -2.78
CA ILE A 126 -1.05 2.42 -3.05
C ILE A 126 -0.87 1.76 -4.41
N SER A 127 -1.09 0.45 -4.51
CA SER A 127 -1.27 -0.20 -5.80
C SER A 127 -2.63 -0.88 -5.90
N MET A 128 -3.15 -0.97 -7.10
CA MET A 128 -4.47 -1.54 -7.37
C MET A 128 -4.58 -2.03 -8.81
N PRO A 129 -5.53 -2.94 -9.13
CA PRO A 129 -5.91 -3.18 -10.52
C PRO A 129 -6.24 -1.85 -11.21
N HIS A 130 -5.77 -1.70 -12.44
CA HIS A 130 -5.98 -0.44 -13.14
C HIS A 130 -7.46 -0.24 -13.45
N PRO A 131 -8.06 0.94 -13.15
CA PRO A 131 -9.49 1.16 -13.37
C PRO A 131 -9.95 0.99 -14.83
N PHE A 132 -9.04 1.11 -15.80
CA PHE A 132 -9.36 0.86 -17.20
C PHE A 132 -9.36 -0.62 -17.58
N ASP A 133 -8.67 -1.48 -16.83
CA ASP A 133 -8.56 -2.91 -17.13
C ASP A 133 -9.92 -3.63 -17.01
N ALA A 134 -10.78 -3.16 -16.09
CA ALA A 134 -12.11 -3.69 -15.86
C ALA A 134 -13.22 -3.06 -16.73
N VAL A 135 -12.89 -2.15 -17.64
CA VAL A 135 -13.90 -1.45 -18.46
C VAL A 135 -14.43 -2.37 -19.55
N THR A 136 -15.75 -2.51 -19.58
CA THR A 136 -16.50 -3.21 -20.63
C THR A 136 -17.73 -2.39 -21.01
N PRO A 137 -18.45 -2.71 -22.12
CA PRO A 137 -19.71 -2.05 -22.43
C PRO A 137 -20.76 -2.14 -21.31
N GLN A 138 -20.73 -3.21 -20.51
CA GLN A 138 -21.62 -3.44 -19.36
C GLN A 138 -21.12 -2.76 -18.07
N HIS A 139 -19.82 -2.53 -17.97
CA HIS A 139 -19.17 -1.92 -16.81
C HIS A 139 -18.33 -0.71 -17.26
N PRO A 140 -18.98 0.46 -17.45
CA PRO A 140 -18.28 1.69 -17.83
C PRO A 140 -17.28 2.13 -16.76
N TYR A 141 -16.31 2.93 -17.16
CA TYR A 141 -15.31 3.49 -16.26
C TYR A 141 -15.95 4.17 -15.04
N GLY A 142 -15.53 3.77 -13.85
CA GLY A 142 -16.06 4.30 -12.59
C GLY A 142 -17.36 3.65 -12.10
N SER A 143 -17.89 2.63 -12.80
CA SER A 143 -19.13 1.96 -12.35
C SER A 143 -18.89 0.87 -11.30
N THR A 144 -17.72 0.24 -11.28
CA THR A 144 -17.40 -0.88 -10.37
C THR A 144 -16.27 -0.58 -9.40
N ALA A 145 -15.43 0.39 -9.71
CA ALA A 145 -14.30 0.79 -8.88
C ALA A 145 -14.11 2.30 -8.88
N ARG A 146 -13.43 2.83 -7.89
CA ARG A 146 -13.05 4.24 -7.85
C ARG A 146 -12.16 4.57 -9.05
N THR A 147 -12.45 5.69 -9.69
CA THR A 147 -11.64 6.21 -10.79
C THR A 147 -10.29 6.73 -10.27
N ILE A 148 -9.36 6.97 -11.18
CA ILE A 148 -8.09 7.66 -10.86
C ILE A 148 -8.40 9.04 -10.24
N GLY A 149 -9.39 9.78 -10.78
CA GLY A 149 -9.82 11.08 -10.26
C GLY A 149 -10.39 11.01 -8.84
N ASP A 150 -11.14 9.93 -8.51
CA ASP A 150 -11.66 9.72 -7.15
C ASP A 150 -10.53 9.52 -6.15
N TRP A 151 -9.50 8.73 -6.51
CA TRP A 151 -8.32 8.53 -5.66
C TRP A 151 -7.55 9.83 -5.44
N PHE A 152 -7.31 10.62 -6.49
CA PHE A 152 -6.67 11.93 -6.35
C PHE A 152 -7.47 12.86 -5.45
N THR A 153 -8.79 12.89 -5.62
CA THR A 153 -9.68 13.71 -4.79
C THR A 153 -9.66 13.27 -3.32
N ALA A 154 -9.73 11.96 -3.07
CA ALA A 154 -9.70 11.42 -1.71
C ALA A 154 -8.37 11.71 -1.01
N LEU A 155 -7.24 11.48 -1.70
CA LEU A 155 -5.90 11.77 -1.18
C LEU A 155 -5.72 13.25 -0.87
N SER A 156 -6.08 14.13 -1.80
CA SER A 156 -5.99 15.60 -1.62
C SER A 156 -6.82 16.08 -0.43
N ARG A 157 -8.07 15.60 -0.29
CA ARG A 157 -8.94 15.94 0.85
C ARG A 157 -8.41 15.43 2.19
N SER A 158 -7.50 14.47 2.17
CA SER A 158 -6.87 13.89 3.36
C SER A 158 -5.44 14.42 3.58
N ASN A 159 -5.09 15.56 3.00
CA ASN A 159 -3.78 16.21 3.09
C ASN A 159 -2.62 15.32 2.61
N PHE A 160 -2.86 14.61 1.51
CA PHE A 160 -1.81 13.91 0.77
C PHE A 160 -1.59 14.59 -0.58
N ARG A 161 -0.33 14.80 -0.95
CA ARG A 161 0.07 15.22 -2.29
C ARG A 161 0.59 14.03 -3.08
N VAL A 162 -0.11 13.66 -4.14
CA VAL A 162 0.38 12.65 -5.10
C VAL A 162 1.59 13.22 -5.83
N ASP A 163 2.74 12.56 -5.74
CA ASP A 163 3.98 12.98 -6.37
C ASP A 163 4.48 12.01 -7.45
N GLN A 164 3.97 10.78 -7.47
CA GLN A 164 4.22 9.83 -8.57
C GLN A 164 2.96 9.02 -8.91
N VAL A 165 2.76 8.82 -10.19
CA VAL A 165 1.75 7.93 -10.77
C VAL A 165 2.46 6.99 -11.72
N LYS A 166 2.21 5.70 -11.61
CA LYS A 166 2.71 4.66 -12.52
C LYS A 166 1.54 3.84 -13.03
N GLU A 167 1.44 3.73 -14.33
CA GLU A 167 0.49 2.86 -15.05
C GLU A 167 1.32 1.75 -15.69
N LEU A 168 1.18 0.54 -15.20
CA LEU A 168 2.09 -0.57 -15.45
C LEU A 168 1.35 -1.78 -16.01
N GLY A 169 2.11 -2.73 -16.59
CA GLY A 169 1.57 -4.00 -17.06
C GLY A 169 1.04 -3.97 -18.51
N VAL A 170 1.38 -2.94 -19.28
CA VAL A 170 1.10 -2.93 -20.74
C VAL A 170 1.97 -3.98 -21.45
N SER A 171 1.38 -4.76 -22.34
CA SER A 171 2.08 -5.75 -23.16
C SER A 171 1.50 -5.78 -24.58
N PRO A 172 2.17 -6.43 -25.55
CA PRO A 172 1.63 -6.58 -26.91
C PRO A 172 0.27 -7.30 -26.99
N THR A 173 0.00 -8.19 -26.02
CA THR A 173 -1.27 -8.93 -25.92
C THR A 173 -2.28 -8.26 -25.00
N HIS A 174 -1.86 -7.26 -24.21
CA HIS A 174 -2.70 -6.50 -23.30
C HIS A 174 -2.34 -5.01 -23.39
N PRO A 175 -2.98 -4.24 -24.30
CA PRO A 175 -2.54 -2.88 -24.66
C PRO A 175 -2.95 -1.80 -23.64
N VAL A 176 -3.69 -2.16 -22.59
CA VAL A 176 -4.04 -1.26 -21.49
C VAL A 176 -3.23 -1.61 -20.25
N PRO A 177 -2.93 -0.64 -19.36
CA PRO A 177 -2.22 -0.95 -18.12
C PRO A 177 -3.09 -1.82 -17.19
N THR A 178 -2.48 -2.82 -16.57
CA THR A 178 -3.15 -3.73 -15.62
C THR A 178 -3.10 -3.24 -14.18
N THR A 179 -2.10 -2.41 -13.86
CA THR A 179 -1.87 -1.95 -12.49
C THR A 179 -1.62 -0.44 -12.45
N LEU A 180 -2.34 0.22 -11.55
CA LEU A 180 -2.11 1.60 -11.16
C LEU A 180 -1.35 1.63 -9.83
N VAL A 181 -0.25 2.40 -9.77
CA VAL A 181 0.48 2.66 -8.52
C VAL A 181 0.54 4.17 -8.29
N LEU A 182 0.07 4.60 -7.13
CA LEU A 182 0.10 5.98 -6.67
C LEU A 182 1.07 6.09 -5.50
N ARG A 183 2.06 6.99 -5.59
CA ARG A 183 2.78 7.45 -4.42
C ARG A 183 2.30 8.82 -4.03
N SER A 184 1.92 8.96 -2.76
CA SER A 184 1.57 10.25 -2.17
C SER A 184 2.44 10.52 -0.95
N ARG A 185 2.59 11.80 -0.61
CA ARG A 185 3.31 12.24 0.59
C ARG A 185 2.38 12.96 1.53
N LYS A 186 2.54 12.67 2.82
CA LYS A 186 1.84 13.44 3.86
C LYS A 186 2.23 14.91 3.78
N GLU A 187 1.23 15.78 3.68
CA GLU A 187 1.39 17.23 3.84
C GLU A 187 0.92 17.68 5.24
N GLY A 188 1.55 18.73 5.72
CA GLY A 188 1.28 19.24 7.07
C GLY A 188 1.97 18.44 8.19
N SER A 189 1.72 18.86 9.40
CA SER A 189 2.23 18.25 10.64
C SER A 189 1.33 17.14 11.15
#